data_719646298dae477f380b6c7445375250
#
_entry.id   719646298dae477f380b6c7445375250
#
_cell.length_a   1.000
_cell.length_b   1.000
_cell.length_c   1.000
_cell.angle_alpha   90.00
_cell.angle_beta   90.00
_cell.angle_gamma   90.00
#
_symmetry.space_group_name_H-M   'P 1'
#
loop_
_entity.id
_entity.type
_entity.pdbx_description
1 polymer ?
#
loop_
_entity_poly.entity_id
_entity_poly.type
_entity_poly.pdbx_seq_one_letter_code
_entity_poly.pdbx_strand_id
1 'polypeptide(L)'
;MARTTRTRNDRYAAKPRTNSRNSSAPSAPLAPRVHSSPAVEREPEQPRIYQTKNDLPQATRVQVIELLNQRLADGIDLQTQCKQAHWNVKGPTFIALHKLFDEINEDAEEYVDLIAERVVQLGGVAEGTVGVVAERSTLLDYPLGLSTGAEHVAALSDALAGFGRAVRMGIGEMDELDDADSADILTEISRGVDKWLWFVEAHQQA
;
A
#
# COMPACT_ATOMS: atom_id res chain seq x y z
N MET A 1 -42.20 47.55 -43.64
CA MET A 1 -41.68 46.48 -44.48
C MET A 1 -41.66 45.21 -43.68
N ALA A 2 -42.58 44.29 -43.96
CA ALA A 2 -42.77 43.02 -43.27
C ALA A 2 -41.88 41.94 -43.95
N ARG A 3 -41.23 41.13 -43.18
CA ARG A 3 -40.67 39.84 -43.68
C ARG A 3 -41.10 38.66 -42.79
N THR A 4 -41.88 37.85 -43.45
CA THR A 4 -42.53 36.62 -43.08
C THR A 4 -41.49 35.54 -42.67
N THR A 5 -41.68 34.95 -41.51
CA THR A 5 -40.98 33.74 -41.11
C THR A 5 -41.84 32.51 -41.41
N ARG A 6 -41.28 31.58 -42.16
CA ARG A 6 -41.91 30.37 -42.64
C ARG A 6 -41.58 29.20 -41.66
N THR A 7 -42.62 28.69 -41.00
CA THR A 7 -42.58 27.46 -40.21
C THR A 7 -42.57 26.25 -41.13
N ARG A 8 -41.60 25.34 -40.91
CA ARG A 8 -41.54 24.05 -41.54
C ARG A 8 -41.81 22.97 -40.52
N ASN A 9 -42.99 22.38 -40.64
CA ASN A 9 -43.47 21.26 -39.87
C ASN A 9 -43.15 20.01 -40.70
N ASP A 10 -42.25 19.12 -40.24
CA ASP A 10 -42.06 17.85 -40.84
C ASP A 10 -42.26 16.70 -39.83
N ARG A 11 -43.26 15.93 -40.19
CA ARG A 11 -43.84 14.77 -39.53
C ARG A 11 -42.83 13.63 -39.45
N TYR A 12 -42.62 13.07 -38.23
CA TYR A 12 -42.12 11.71 -38.11
C TYR A 12 -43.24 10.77 -37.68
N ALA A 13 -43.69 9.95 -38.60
CA ALA A 13 -44.63 8.85 -38.36
C ALA A 13 -43.91 7.71 -37.62
N ALA A 14 -44.44 7.34 -36.45
CA ALA A 14 -43.97 6.19 -35.69
C ALA A 14 -44.42 4.87 -36.32
N LYS A 15 -43.51 3.97 -36.60
CA LYS A 15 -43.81 2.56 -36.97
C LYS A 15 -44.04 1.73 -35.70
N PRO A 16 -45.03 0.81 -35.70
CA PRO A 16 -45.25 -0.05 -34.53
C PRO A 16 -44.09 -1.08 -34.36
N ARG A 17 -43.55 -1.12 -33.15
CA ARG A 17 -42.58 -2.13 -32.75
C ARG A 17 -43.30 -3.43 -32.37
N THR A 18 -43.04 -4.50 -33.11
CA THR A 18 -43.45 -5.82 -32.74
C THR A 18 -42.62 -6.31 -31.53
N ASN A 19 -43.32 -6.62 -30.45
CA ASN A 19 -42.78 -7.05 -29.20
C ASN A 19 -42.47 -8.54 -29.27
N SER A 20 -41.24 -8.93 -29.64
CA SER A 20 -40.76 -10.31 -29.51
C SER A 20 -40.28 -10.48 -28.05
N ARG A 21 -41.06 -11.22 -27.27
CA ARG A 21 -40.64 -11.67 -25.91
C ARG A 21 -39.47 -12.61 -26.06
N ASN A 22 -38.27 -12.11 -25.82
CA ASN A 22 -37.10 -12.91 -25.62
C ASN A 22 -37.06 -13.31 -24.14
N SER A 23 -37.39 -14.56 -23.83
CA SER A 23 -37.27 -15.18 -22.53
C SER A 23 -35.79 -15.47 -22.27
N SER A 24 -35.09 -14.51 -21.69
CA SER A 24 -33.76 -14.75 -21.16
C SER A 24 -33.89 -15.53 -19.85
N ALA A 25 -33.45 -16.77 -19.83
CA ALA A 25 -33.26 -17.57 -18.63
C ALA A 25 -32.28 -16.86 -17.68
N PRO A 26 -32.46 -16.93 -16.34
CA PRO A 26 -31.53 -16.33 -15.42
C PRO A 26 -30.16 -17.02 -15.54
N SER A 27 -29.12 -16.25 -15.83
CA SER A 27 -27.74 -16.71 -15.81
C SER A 27 -27.39 -17.18 -14.40
N ALA A 28 -26.95 -18.43 -14.30
CA ALA A 28 -26.43 -18.98 -13.04
C ALA A 28 -25.25 -18.14 -12.52
N PRO A 29 -25.13 -17.97 -11.19
CA PRO A 29 -24.00 -17.24 -10.63
C PRO A 29 -22.69 -17.95 -11.01
N LEU A 30 -21.74 -17.18 -11.53
CA LEU A 30 -20.39 -17.65 -11.82
C LEU A 30 -19.75 -18.12 -10.50
N ALA A 31 -19.46 -19.42 -10.42
CA ALA A 31 -18.69 -19.97 -9.32
C ALA A 31 -17.30 -19.28 -9.25
N PRO A 32 -16.78 -18.99 -8.04
CA PRO A 32 -15.46 -18.40 -7.91
C PRO A 32 -14.43 -19.33 -8.58
N ARG A 33 -13.64 -18.78 -9.50
CA ARG A 33 -12.51 -19.50 -10.07
C ARG A 33 -11.47 -19.69 -8.97
N VAL A 34 -11.45 -20.87 -8.39
CA VAL A 34 -10.33 -21.32 -7.57
C VAL A 34 -9.17 -21.59 -8.54
N HIS A 35 -8.21 -20.69 -8.61
CA HIS A 35 -6.94 -20.96 -9.26
C HIS A 35 -6.15 -21.91 -8.37
N SER A 36 -6.45 -23.20 -8.46
CA SER A 36 -5.56 -24.24 -7.97
C SER A 36 -4.44 -24.44 -8.99
N SER A 37 -3.48 -23.53 -9.03
CA SER A 37 -2.19 -23.90 -9.57
C SER A 37 -1.61 -24.97 -8.66
N PRO A 38 -1.05 -26.08 -9.18
CA PRO A 38 -0.35 -27.03 -8.33
C PRO A 38 0.75 -26.25 -7.60
N ALA A 39 0.81 -26.37 -6.30
CA ALA A 39 1.91 -25.85 -5.49
C ALA A 39 3.17 -26.54 -6.04
N VAL A 40 3.95 -25.82 -6.81
CA VAL A 40 5.32 -26.19 -7.09
C VAL A 40 6.01 -26.03 -5.75
N GLU A 41 6.34 -27.11 -5.07
CA GLU A 41 7.25 -27.10 -3.94
C GLU A 41 8.57 -26.48 -4.46
N ARG A 42 8.73 -25.18 -4.27
CA ARG A 42 9.99 -24.51 -4.51
C ARG A 42 10.87 -24.84 -3.32
N GLU A 43 11.97 -25.53 -3.59
CA GLU A 43 13.06 -25.58 -2.60
C GLU A 43 13.39 -24.13 -2.21
N PRO A 44 13.70 -23.86 -0.93
CA PRO A 44 14.06 -22.50 -0.51
C PRO A 44 15.27 -22.06 -1.36
N GLU A 45 15.00 -21.15 -2.30
CA GLU A 45 16.07 -20.52 -3.07
C GLU A 45 16.97 -19.78 -2.10
N GLN A 46 18.25 -20.12 -2.09
CA GLN A 46 19.22 -19.36 -1.31
C GLN A 46 19.19 -17.90 -1.77
N PRO A 47 19.20 -16.92 -0.86
CA PRO A 47 19.13 -15.53 -1.21
C PRO A 47 20.25 -15.19 -2.21
N ARG A 48 19.86 -14.65 -3.37
CA ARG A 48 20.81 -14.29 -4.42
C ARG A 48 21.60 -13.05 -3.99
N ILE A 49 22.90 -13.20 -3.86
CA ILE A 49 23.82 -12.12 -3.52
C ILE A 49 24.68 -11.78 -4.73
N TYR A 50 24.60 -10.53 -5.18
CA TYR A 50 25.44 -10.00 -6.23
C TYR A 50 26.78 -9.50 -5.66
N GLN A 51 27.82 -9.53 -6.48
CA GLN A 51 29.09 -8.95 -6.10
C GLN A 51 29.03 -7.42 -6.10
N THR A 52 29.59 -6.83 -5.07
CA THR A 52 29.73 -5.37 -4.93
C THR A 52 31.12 -5.05 -4.38
N LYS A 53 31.55 -3.79 -4.55
CA LYS A 53 32.77 -3.25 -3.92
C LYS A 53 32.50 -2.62 -2.56
N ASN A 54 31.27 -2.72 -2.05
CA ASN A 54 30.96 -2.34 -0.67
C ASN A 54 31.85 -3.15 0.28
N ASP A 55 32.47 -2.50 1.26
CA ASP A 55 33.50 -3.07 2.14
C ASP A 55 32.93 -3.88 3.32
N LEU A 56 31.62 -3.84 3.55
CA LEU A 56 30.98 -4.71 4.53
C LEU A 56 31.19 -6.19 4.18
N PRO A 57 31.54 -7.03 5.18
CA PRO A 57 31.67 -8.48 4.98
C PRO A 57 30.39 -9.07 4.36
N GLN A 58 30.54 -10.03 3.45
CA GLN A 58 29.38 -10.67 2.81
C GLN A 58 28.40 -11.26 3.82
N ALA A 59 28.89 -11.86 4.91
CA ALA A 59 28.06 -12.45 5.95
C ALA A 59 27.18 -11.39 6.65
N THR A 60 27.74 -10.21 6.90
CA THR A 60 27.01 -9.04 7.44
C THR A 60 25.97 -8.56 6.44
N ARG A 61 26.35 -8.37 5.16
CA ARG A 61 25.41 -7.93 4.13
C ARG A 61 24.21 -8.85 3.96
N VAL A 62 24.39 -10.16 4.05
CA VAL A 62 23.28 -11.14 3.99
C VAL A 62 22.28 -10.91 5.13
N GLN A 63 22.75 -10.70 6.35
CA GLN A 63 21.89 -10.46 7.51
C GLN A 63 21.16 -9.11 7.41
N VAL A 64 21.87 -8.05 7.03
CA VAL A 64 21.29 -6.72 6.81
C VAL A 64 20.21 -6.76 5.72
N ILE A 65 20.46 -7.43 4.59
CA ILE A 65 19.51 -7.58 3.48
C ILE A 65 18.22 -8.28 3.96
N GLU A 66 18.32 -9.31 4.77
CA GLU A 66 17.14 -10.02 5.28
C GLU A 66 16.31 -9.14 6.21
N LEU A 67 16.97 -8.41 7.12
CA LEU A 67 16.30 -7.46 8.02
C LEU A 67 15.64 -6.31 7.24
N LEU A 68 16.32 -5.76 6.24
CA LEU A 68 15.77 -4.71 5.39
C LEU A 68 14.59 -5.20 4.54
N ASN A 69 14.63 -6.40 3.97
CA ASN A 69 13.50 -6.98 3.23
C ASN A 69 12.28 -7.19 4.13
N GLN A 70 12.48 -7.49 5.41
CA GLN A 70 11.39 -7.53 6.38
C GLN A 70 10.79 -6.13 6.58
N ARG A 71 11.61 -5.10 6.74
CA ARG A 71 11.13 -3.69 6.86
C ARG A 71 10.51 -3.18 5.57
N LEU A 72 11.00 -3.63 4.41
CA LEU A 72 10.41 -3.33 3.11
C LEU A 72 8.96 -3.84 3.01
N ALA A 73 8.72 -5.07 3.43
CA ALA A 73 7.36 -5.63 3.45
C ALA A 73 6.42 -4.85 4.37
N ASP A 74 6.87 -4.52 5.59
CA ASP A 74 6.11 -3.71 6.53
C ASP A 74 5.82 -2.30 5.97
N GLY A 75 6.80 -1.67 5.31
CA GLY A 75 6.65 -0.33 4.71
C GLY A 75 5.64 -0.31 3.55
N ILE A 76 5.69 -1.30 2.65
CA ILE A 76 4.74 -1.43 1.53
C ILE A 76 3.32 -1.68 2.07
N ASP A 77 3.17 -2.49 3.11
CA ASP A 77 1.87 -2.72 3.74
C ASP A 77 1.34 -1.43 4.37
N LEU A 78 2.15 -0.68 5.13
CA LEU A 78 1.76 0.63 5.66
C LEU A 78 1.29 1.57 4.54
N GLN A 79 2.04 1.66 3.43
CA GLN A 79 1.70 2.48 2.27
C GLN A 79 0.30 2.11 1.73
N THR A 80 0.02 0.82 1.56
CA THR A 80 -1.28 0.35 1.07
C THR A 80 -2.41 0.61 2.06
N GLN A 81 -2.17 0.50 3.37
CA GLN A 81 -3.14 0.82 4.42
C GLN A 81 -3.47 2.32 4.44
N CYS A 82 -2.49 3.21 4.21
CA CYS A 82 -2.72 4.65 4.05
C CYS A 82 -3.64 4.96 2.87
N LYS A 83 -3.43 4.32 1.71
CA LYS A 83 -4.32 4.48 0.55
C LYS A 83 -5.70 3.89 0.80
N GLN A 84 -5.81 2.77 1.50
CA GLN A 84 -7.10 2.20 1.89
C GLN A 84 -7.90 3.16 2.77
N ALA A 85 -7.25 3.82 3.73
CA ALA A 85 -7.85 4.86 4.56
C ALA A 85 -8.26 6.08 3.72
N HIS A 86 -7.35 6.59 2.88
CA HIS A 86 -7.56 7.73 2.01
C HIS A 86 -8.80 7.57 1.12
N TRP A 87 -8.98 6.40 0.49
CA TRP A 87 -10.12 6.15 -0.40
C TRP A 87 -11.46 6.02 0.33
N ASN A 88 -11.45 5.57 1.59
CA ASN A 88 -12.66 5.11 2.27
C ASN A 88 -13.13 6.01 3.41
N VAL A 89 -12.32 6.96 3.90
CA VAL A 89 -12.69 7.88 4.97
C VAL A 89 -13.91 8.74 4.58
N LYS A 90 -14.80 8.98 5.54
CA LYS A 90 -16.01 9.78 5.39
C LYS A 90 -16.27 10.60 6.66
N GLY A 91 -17.18 11.55 6.55
CA GLY A 91 -17.65 12.32 7.69
C GLY A 91 -17.22 13.79 7.69
N PRO A 92 -17.46 14.52 8.79
CA PRO A 92 -17.25 15.97 8.85
C PRO A 92 -15.80 16.42 8.60
N THR A 93 -14.82 15.58 8.94
CA THR A 93 -13.39 15.84 8.77
C THR A 93 -12.81 15.22 7.49
N PHE A 94 -13.67 14.74 6.59
CA PHE A 94 -13.29 14.01 5.36
C PHE A 94 -12.11 14.63 4.64
N ILE A 95 -12.20 15.90 4.24
CA ILE A 95 -11.18 16.49 3.36
C ILE A 95 -9.82 16.66 4.05
N ALA A 96 -9.81 16.89 5.36
CA ALA A 96 -8.57 17.00 6.14
C ALA A 96 -7.89 15.63 6.24
N LEU A 97 -8.63 14.60 6.64
CA LEU A 97 -8.10 13.25 6.80
C LEU A 97 -7.72 12.61 5.45
N HIS A 98 -8.55 12.82 4.41
CA HIS A 98 -8.26 12.33 3.06
C HIS A 98 -6.92 12.85 2.54
N LYS A 99 -6.61 14.14 2.76
CA LYS A 99 -5.32 14.73 2.40
C LYS A 99 -4.18 14.23 3.29
N LEU A 100 -4.40 14.20 4.61
CA LEU A 100 -3.40 13.71 5.56
C LEU A 100 -2.96 12.28 5.23
N PHE A 101 -3.90 11.39 4.96
CA PHE A 101 -3.59 10.00 4.63
C PHE A 101 -2.84 9.85 3.29
N ASP A 102 -3.06 10.79 2.36
CA ASP A 102 -2.31 10.84 1.11
C ASP A 102 -0.87 11.33 1.32
N GLU A 103 -0.68 12.36 2.13
CA GLU A 103 0.64 12.86 2.50
C GLU A 103 1.48 11.79 3.25
N ILE A 104 0.84 11.02 4.14
CA ILE A 104 1.50 9.89 4.80
C ILE A 104 1.88 8.80 3.80
N ASN A 105 1.02 8.51 2.81
CA ASN A 105 1.33 7.55 1.76
C ASN A 105 2.52 7.98 0.91
N GLU A 106 2.63 9.28 0.58
CA GLU A 106 3.76 9.81 -0.19
C GLU A 106 5.08 9.62 0.58
N ASP A 107 5.15 10.01 1.86
CA ASP A 107 6.34 9.77 2.70
C ASP A 107 6.62 8.26 2.87
N ALA A 108 5.58 7.40 2.99
CA ALA A 108 5.75 5.95 3.10
C ALA A 108 6.34 5.35 1.81
N GLU A 109 5.99 5.87 0.64
CA GLU A 109 6.60 5.48 -0.64
C GLU A 109 8.10 5.81 -0.67
N GLU A 110 8.50 6.99 -0.17
CA GLU A 110 9.90 7.37 -0.04
C GLU A 110 10.66 6.43 0.93
N TYR A 111 10.05 6.05 2.07
CA TYR A 111 10.67 5.10 3.01
C TYR A 111 10.86 3.71 2.39
N VAL A 112 9.88 3.24 1.63
CA VAL A 112 9.96 1.98 0.87
C VAL A 112 11.12 2.00 -0.10
N ASP A 113 11.29 3.10 -0.84
CA ASP A 113 12.35 3.24 -1.83
C ASP A 113 13.74 3.27 -1.18
N LEU A 114 13.91 4.03 -0.10
CA LEU A 114 15.16 4.07 0.68
C LEU A 114 15.59 2.66 1.15
N ILE A 115 14.66 1.88 1.69
CA ILE A 115 14.93 0.52 2.16
C ILE A 115 15.27 -0.39 0.98
N ALA A 116 14.48 -0.37 -0.10
CA ALA A 116 14.66 -1.21 -1.27
C ALA A 116 16.00 -0.93 -1.97
N GLU A 117 16.36 0.34 -2.15
CA GLU A 117 17.62 0.73 -2.74
C GLU A 117 18.82 0.31 -1.86
N ARG A 118 18.71 0.42 -0.52
CA ARG A 118 19.75 -0.05 0.38
C ARG A 118 19.98 -1.56 0.25
N VAL A 119 18.93 -2.36 0.14
CA VAL A 119 19.04 -3.81 -0.13
C VAL A 119 19.89 -4.07 -1.38
N VAL A 120 19.60 -3.33 -2.47
CA VAL A 120 20.30 -3.51 -3.76
C VAL A 120 21.75 -3.01 -3.68
N GLN A 121 22.03 -1.91 -2.99
CA GLN A 121 23.37 -1.39 -2.75
C GLN A 121 24.27 -2.43 -2.04
N LEU A 122 23.69 -3.22 -1.14
CA LEU A 122 24.36 -4.31 -0.43
C LEU A 122 24.53 -5.59 -1.28
N GLY A 123 24.02 -5.59 -2.51
CA GLY A 123 24.08 -6.72 -3.43
C GLY A 123 22.91 -7.70 -3.31
N GLY A 124 21.85 -7.35 -2.58
CA GLY A 124 20.64 -8.14 -2.43
C GLY A 124 19.63 -7.95 -3.55
N VAL A 125 18.48 -8.59 -3.37
CA VAL A 125 17.27 -8.40 -4.19
C VAL A 125 16.19 -7.81 -3.28
N ALA A 126 15.63 -6.67 -3.66
CA ALA A 126 14.49 -6.07 -2.95
C ALA A 126 13.22 -6.89 -3.25
N GLU A 127 12.59 -7.43 -2.21
CA GLU A 127 11.50 -8.39 -2.30
C GLU A 127 10.15 -7.70 -2.04
N GLY A 128 9.74 -6.75 -2.92
CA GLY A 128 8.58 -5.88 -2.75
C GLY A 128 7.31 -6.30 -3.52
N THR A 129 7.17 -7.56 -3.97
CA THR A 129 5.95 -7.97 -4.66
C THR A 129 4.79 -8.22 -3.70
N VAL A 130 3.54 -7.99 -4.15
CA VAL A 130 2.32 -8.16 -3.33
C VAL A 130 2.27 -9.52 -2.61
N GLY A 131 2.66 -10.60 -3.29
CA GLY A 131 2.68 -11.95 -2.69
C GLY A 131 3.66 -12.04 -1.51
N VAL A 132 4.87 -11.51 -1.68
CA VAL A 132 5.90 -11.50 -0.63
C VAL A 132 5.49 -10.59 0.52
N VAL A 133 4.94 -9.41 0.23
CA VAL A 133 4.44 -8.48 1.25
C VAL A 133 3.35 -9.14 2.11
N ALA A 134 2.39 -9.82 1.49
CA ALA A 134 1.32 -10.52 2.21
C ALA A 134 1.83 -11.67 3.09
N GLU A 135 2.97 -12.28 2.75
CA GLU A 135 3.57 -13.36 3.53
C GLU A 135 4.48 -12.83 4.65
N ARG A 136 5.10 -11.65 4.46
CA ARG A 136 6.17 -11.14 5.34
C ARG A 136 5.74 -10.01 6.25
N SER A 137 4.74 -9.19 5.89
CA SER A 137 4.33 -8.06 6.74
C SER A 137 3.97 -8.51 8.14
N THR A 138 4.45 -7.75 9.13
CA THR A 138 4.15 -7.95 10.55
C THR A 138 3.13 -6.96 11.09
N LEU A 139 2.63 -6.07 10.24
CA LEU A 139 1.58 -5.14 10.62
C LEU A 139 0.24 -5.86 10.81
N LEU A 140 -0.64 -5.26 11.58
CA LEU A 140 -2.01 -5.76 11.73
C LEU A 140 -2.79 -5.56 10.44
N ASP A 141 -3.64 -6.54 10.11
CA ASP A 141 -4.56 -6.44 8.97
C ASP A 141 -5.44 -5.19 9.09
N TYR A 142 -5.52 -4.41 8.01
CA TYR A 142 -6.39 -3.23 7.99
C TYR A 142 -7.86 -3.62 7.89
N PRO A 143 -8.73 -3.21 8.85
CA PRO A 143 -10.14 -3.60 8.82
C PRO A 143 -10.89 -2.93 7.66
N LEU A 144 -11.44 -3.70 6.73
CA LEU A 144 -12.11 -3.18 5.53
C LEU A 144 -13.51 -2.58 5.79
N GLY A 145 -14.09 -2.81 6.97
CA GLY A 145 -15.42 -2.31 7.34
C GLY A 145 -15.47 -0.90 7.91
N LEU A 146 -14.33 -0.22 8.03
CA LEU A 146 -14.23 1.12 8.60
C LEU A 146 -14.88 2.16 7.68
N SER A 147 -15.51 3.18 8.27
CA SER A 147 -16.16 4.24 7.50
C SER A 147 -16.00 5.64 8.08
N THR A 148 -15.88 5.78 9.40
CA THR A 148 -15.75 7.10 10.05
C THR A 148 -14.30 7.55 10.14
N GLY A 149 -14.08 8.88 10.18
CA GLY A 149 -12.74 9.43 10.36
C GLY A 149 -12.04 8.89 11.61
N ALA A 150 -12.77 8.75 12.73
CA ALA A 150 -12.20 8.25 13.99
C ALA A 150 -11.71 6.79 13.89
N GLU A 151 -12.46 5.93 13.19
CA GLU A 151 -12.07 4.53 12.98
C GLU A 151 -10.82 4.42 12.11
N HIS A 152 -10.75 5.19 11.02
CA HIS A 152 -9.56 5.22 10.15
C HIS A 152 -8.34 5.80 10.86
N VAL A 153 -8.51 6.84 11.69
CA VAL A 153 -7.44 7.42 12.51
C VAL A 153 -6.91 6.37 13.50
N ALA A 154 -7.78 5.63 14.19
CA ALA A 154 -7.36 4.57 15.10
C ALA A 154 -6.54 3.47 14.38
N ALA A 155 -7.05 2.96 13.26
CA ALA A 155 -6.37 1.90 12.49
C ALA A 155 -5.00 2.35 11.97
N LEU A 156 -4.89 3.58 11.45
CA LEU A 156 -3.60 4.10 10.98
C LEU A 156 -2.64 4.44 12.12
N SER A 157 -3.13 4.87 13.29
CA SER A 157 -2.28 5.01 14.48
C SER A 157 -1.63 3.69 14.87
N ASP A 158 -2.40 2.59 14.86
CA ASP A 158 -1.89 1.25 15.16
C ASP A 158 -0.85 0.79 14.11
N ALA A 159 -1.11 1.02 12.84
CA ALA A 159 -0.18 0.67 11.76
C ALA A 159 1.13 1.46 11.85
N LEU A 160 1.05 2.79 12.02
CA LEU A 160 2.23 3.66 12.18
C LEU A 160 3.03 3.30 13.45
N ALA A 161 2.35 3.03 14.56
CA ALA A 161 3.01 2.60 15.81
C ALA A 161 3.70 1.25 15.64
N GLY A 162 3.07 0.31 14.93
CA GLY A 162 3.64 -1.00 14.60
C GLY A 162 4.90 -0.87 13.76
N PHE A 163 4.82 -0.15 12.64
CA PHE A 163 5.95 0.10 11.75
C PHE A 163 7.08 0.86 12.45
N GLY A 164 6.75 1.94 13.18
CA GLY A 164 7.74 2.71 13.93
C GLY A 164 8.49 1.88 14.96
N ARG A 165 7.80 0.95 15.64
CA ARG A 165 8.44 0.00 16.56
C ARG A 165 9.40 -0.94 15.83
N ALA A 166 8.96 -1.51 14.71
CA ALA A 166 9.75 -2.43 13.90
C ALA A 166 11.01 -1.74 13.35
N VAL A 167 10.89 -0.50 12.88
CA VAL A 167 12.02 0.31 12.40
C VAL A 167 13.00 0.61 13.54
N ARG A 168 12.53 1.00 14.74
CA ARG A 168 13.40 1.26 15.90
C ARG A 168 14.14 0.00 16.37
N MET A 169 13.52 -1.17 16.31
CA MET A 169 14.22 -2.44 16.57
C MET A 169 15.32 -2.65 15.53
N GLY A 170 15.00 -2.41 14.25
CA GLY A 170 15.96 -2.50 13.16
C GLY A 170 17.19 -1.61 13.33
N ILE A 171 17.06 -0.39 13.88
CA ILE A 171 18.21 0.47 14.17
C ILE A 171 19.21 -0.25 15.07
N GLY A 172 18.75 -0.86 16.18
CA GLY A 172 19.62 -1.61 17.07
C GLY A 172 20.26 -2.83 16.41
N GLU A 173 19.51 -3.54 15.57
CA GLU A 173 20.03 -4.69 14.81
C GLU A 173 21.11 -4.27 13.80
N MET A 174 20.98 -3.11 13.15
CA MET A 174 22.01 -2.59 12.24
C MET A 174 23.26 -2.13 13.00
N ASP A 175 23.10 -1.51 14.17
CA ASP A 175 24.23 -1.13 15.05
C ASP A 175 25.02 -2.39 15.50
N GLU A 176 24.34 -3.48 15.86
CA GLU A 176 24.99 -4.75 16.22
C GLU A 176 25.74 -5.40 15.05
N LEU A 177 25.36 -5.08 13.81
CA LEU A 177 25.99 -5.55 12.57
C LEU A 177 27.07 -4.60 12.03
N ASP A 178 27.39 -3.51 12.74
CA ASP A 178 28.31 -2.46 12.32
C ASP A 178 27.93 -1.80 10.97
N ASP A 179 26.63 -1.76 10.61
CA ASP A 179 26.12 -1.06 9.42
C ASP A 179 25.46 0.27 9.77
N ALA A 180 26.28 1.28 10.01
CA ALA A 180 25.85 2.62 10.37
C ALA A 180 24.98 3.30 9.32
N ASP A 181 25.19 3.04 8.02
CA ASP A 181 24.40 3.63 6.95
C ASP A 181 22.97 3.08 6.94
N SER A 182 22.79 1.78 7.14
CA SER A 182 21.46 1.19 7.28
C SER A 182 20.77 1.64 8.57
N ALA A 183 21.51 1.80 9.67
CA ALA A 183 20.99 2.38 10.92
C ALA A 183 20.53 3.84 10.73
N ASP A 184 21.25 4.65 9.95
CA ASP A 184 20.89 6.05 9.67
C ASP A 184 19.62 6.14 8.82
N ILE A 185 19.49 5.33 7.77
CA ILE A 185 18.26 5.22 6.95
C ILE A 185 17.06 4.89 7.86
N LEU A 186 17.18 3.87 8.71
CA LEU A 186 16.09 3.50 9.61
C LEU A 186 15.81 4.58 10.66
N THR A 187 16.82 5.35 11.08
CA THR A 187 16.67 6.49 11.99
C THR A 187 15.90 7.64 11.32
N GLU A 188 16.17 7.94 10.06
CA GLU A 188 15.42 8.91 9.28
C GLU A 188 13.94 8.51 9.18
N ILE A 189 13.68 7.27 8.80
CA ILE A 189 12.33 6.70 8.70
C ILE A 189 11.61 6.77 10.06
N SER A 190 12.28 6.38 11.15
CA SER A 190 11.70 6.40 12.49
C SER A 190 11.21 7.79 12.90
N ARG A 191 12.01 8.83 12.63
CA ARG A 191 11.64 10.23 12.93
C ARG A 191 10.44 10.70 12.11
N GLY A 192 10.36 10.30 10.84
CA GLY A 192 9.24 10.62 9.97
C GLY A 192 7.95 9.90 10.39
N VAL A 193 8.04 8.63 10.72
CA VAL A 193 6.90 7.83 11.23
C VAL A 193 6.38 8.39 12.55
N ASP A 194 7.25 8.78 13.49
CA ASP A 194 6.83 9.39 14.75
C ASP A 194 6.13 10.74 14.53
N LYS A 195 6.56 11.55 13.55
CA LYS A 195 5.85 12.78 13.14
C LYS A 195 4.44 12.47 12.64
N TRP A 196 4.29 11.48 11.77
CA TRP A 196 3.00 11.11 11.22
C TRP A 196 2.07 10.47 12.26
N LEU A 197 2.61 9.64 13.15
CA LEU A 197 1.86 9.08 14.27
C LEU A 197 1.29 10.22 15.14
N TRP A 198 2.10 11.20 15.49
CA TRP A 198 1.62 12.38 16.23
C TRP A 198 0.51 13.13 15.49
N PHE A 199 0.66 13.36 14.16
CA PHE A 199 -0.36 14.05 13.38
C PHE A 199 -1.69 13.30 13.36
N VAL A 200 -1.64 11.98 13.22
CA VAL A 200 -2.83 11.13 13.21
C VAL A 200 -3.49 11.09 14.60
N GLU A 201 -2.72 10.85 15.67
CA GLU A 201 -3.24 10.78 17.04
C GLU A 201 -3.83 12.11 17.52
N ALA A 202 -3.32 13.24 17.06
CA ALA A 202 -3.85 14.57 17.39
C ALA A 202 -5.33 14.74 16.99
N HIS A 203 -5.86 13.93 16.07
CA HIS A 203 -7.27 13.93 15.71
C HIS A 203 -8.18 13.22 16.73
N GLN A 204 -7.61 12.48 17.67
CA GLN A 204 -8.33 11.78 18.75
C GLN A 204 -8.16 12.43 20.11
N GLN A 205 -7.19 13.32 20.23
CA GLN A 205 -6.90 14.04 21.47
C GLN A 205 -7.80 15.28 21.55
N ALA A 206 -8.81 15.27 22.46
CA ALA A 206 -9.74 16.38 22.71
C ALA A 206 -9.58 16.89 24.14
#